data_377ef5b4c6d3804aaacb050fb5d395f0
#
_entry.id   377ef5b4c6d3804aaacb050fb5d395f0
#
_cell.length_a   1.000
_cell.length_b   1.000
_cell.length_c   1.000
_cell.angle_alpha   90.00
_cell.angle_beta   90.00
_cell.angle_gamma   90.00
#
_symmetry.space_group_name_H-M   'P 1'
#
loop_
_entity.id
_entity.type
_entity.pdbx_description
1 polymer ?
#
loop_
_entity_poly.entity_id
_entity_poly.type
_entity_poly.pdbx_seq_one_letter_code
_entity_poly.pdbx_strand_id
1 'polypeptide(L)'
;MKKKSDLDIECERYSKRAEINKQNSKNFQVKKRNNNLIDAPYIEIYFKSLINNSKKELKILEICCGQGECSSPILENYQDITFADISKNSLDIIKKNYSSFLTKSISFKECNMEILPFDNEVFDIVACAGGLSYGNNKLVLNEIHRVLKQNGIFICIDSLNENPIYKLNRYLHYLRGNRTKSTLKRMPDRKLLQDYERKFGITKINYSGTLIWILYPLSKIIGYKKSKILSDFFDKNLPKWMSFKFIMEAKKIIE
;
A
#
# COMPACT_ATOMS: atom_id res chain seq x y z
N MET A 1 32.78 -2.24 -11.55
CA MET A 1 31.68 -1.88 -10.62
C MET A 1 30.52 -2.83 -10.86
N LYS A 2 30.03 -3.54 -9.84
CA LYS A 2 28.79 -4.36 -9.96
C LYS A 2 27.61 -3.45 -10.25
N LYS A 3 26.83 -3.78 -11.27
CA LYS A 3 25.60 -3.06 -11.60
C LYS A 3 24.62 -3.23 -10.40
N LYS A 4 24.14 -2.12 -9.83
CA LYS A 4 23.16 -2.16 -8.73
C LYS A 4 21.91 -2.92 -9.17
N SER A 5 21.35 -3.73 -8.28
CA SER A 5 20.06 -4.36 -8.53
C SER A 5 18.94 -3.29 -8.49
N ASP A 6 17.81 -3.58 -9.12
CA ASP A 6 16.65 -2.67 -9.07
C ASP A 6 16.15 -2.48 -7.63
N LEU A 7 16.33 -3.49 -6.77
CA LEU A 7 15.99 -3.43 -5.34
C LEU A 7 16.89 -2.41 -4.61
N ASP A 8 18.20 -2.44 -4.88
CA ASP A 8 19.15 -1.48 -4.29
C ASP A 8 18.83 -0.04 -4.72
N ILE A 9 18.46 0.14 -6.00
CA ILE A 9 18.07 1.45 -6.54
C ILE A 9 16.80 1.97 -5.84
N GLU A 10 15.80 1.13 -5.63
CA GLU A 10 14.57 1.50 -4.94
C GLU A 10 14.83 1.80 -3.46
N CYS A 11 15.61 0.97 -2.76
CA CYS A 11 16.00 1.19 -1.37
C CYS A 11 16.72 2.54 -1.20
N GLU A 12 17.71 2.85 -2.04
CA GLU A 12 18.42 4.13 -2.02
C GLU A 12 17.48 5.31 -2.30
N ARG A 13 16.57 5.18 -3.26
CA ARG A 13 15.60 6.22 -3.60
C ARG A 13 14.69 6.55 -2.41
N TYR A 14 14.15 5.53 -1.73
CA TYR A 14 13.29 5.74 -0.57
C TYR A 14 14.07 6.27 0.63
N SER A 15 15.28 5.76 0.88
CA SER A 15 16.16 6.25 1.93
C SER A 15 16.52 7.72 1.72
N LYS A 16 16.90 8.11 0.49
CA LYS A 16 17.16 9.51 0.14
C LYS A 16 15.94 10.42 0.30
N ARG A 17 14.76 9.94 -0.10
CA ARG A 17 13.50 10.67 0.10
C ARG A 17 13.20 10.88 1.60
N ALA A 18 13.45 9.85 2.41
CA ALA A 18 13.30 9.95 3.86
C ALA A 18 14.27 10.97 4.48
N GLU A 19 15.53 11.00 4.05
CA GLU A 19 16.52 11.98 4.48
C GLU A 19 16.11 13.41 4.13
N ILE A 20 15.67 13.66 2.89
CA ILE A 20 15.19 14.98 2.45
C ILE A 20 14.00 15.43 3.30
N ASN A 21 13.05 14.54 3.55
CA ASN A 21 11.90 14.83 4.40
C ASN A 21 12.33 15.14 5.85
N LYS A 22 13.32 14.43 6.38
CA LYS A 22 13.89 14.66 7.72
C LYS A 22 14.59 16.01 7.83
N GLN A 23 15.31 16.45 6.79
CA GLN A 23 16.02 17.74 6.76
C GLN A 23 15.08 18.93 6.60
N ASN A 24 14.02 18.78 5.79
CA ASN A 24 13.09 19.87 5.49
C ASN A 24 12.07 20.16 6.60
N SER A 25 12.09 19.40 7.70
CA SER A 25 11.10 19.56 8.75
C SER A 25 11.70 19.56 10.15
N LYS A 26 11.81 20.74 10.75
CA LYS A 26 11.92 20.88 12.21
C LYS A 26 10.69 20.31 12.93
N ASN A 27 9.55 20.16 12.21
CA ASN A 27 8.28 19.59 12.66
C ASN A 27 7.68 18.73 11.54
N PHE A 28 8.36 17.63 11.14
CA PHE A 28 7.80 16.71 10.20
C PHE A 28 6.69 15.89 10.89
N GLN A 29 5.48 16.40 10.81
CA GLN A 29 4.30 15.53 10.97
C GLN A 29 4.18 14.69 9.70
N VAL A 30 4.04 13.35 9.86
CA VAL A 30 3.67 12.48 8.74
C VAL A 30 2.50 13.15 8.03
N LYS A 31 2.73 13.50 6.78
CA LYS A 31 1.71 14.10 5.96
C LYS A 31 0.64 13.02 5.79
N LYS A 32 -0.34 13.00 6.72
CA LYS A 32 -1.54 12.16 6.55
C LYS A 32 -1.98 12.38 5.12
N ARG A 33 -2.14 11.31 4.34
CA ARG A 33 -2.68 11.44 3.00
C ARG A 33 -4.01 12.14 3.12
N ASN A 34 -4.03 13.42 2.76
CA ASN A 34 -5.20 14.26 2.88
C ASN A 34 -6.22 13.84 1.82
N ASN A 35 -7.49 14.07 2.12
CA ASN A 35 -8.64 13.91 1.23
C ASN A 35 -8.48 14.76 -0.04
N ASN A 36 -7.58 14.37 -0.93
CA ASN A 36 -7.58 14.88 -2.29
C ASN A 36 -8.16 13.80 -3.22
N LEU A 37 -8.68 14.19 -4.36
CA LEU A 37 -9.37 13.29 -5.27
C LEU A 37 -8.47 12.15 -5.80
N ILE A 38 -7.14 12.28 -5.72
CA ILE A 38 -6.19 11.22 -6.14
C ILE A 38 -6.17 10.07 -5.11
N ASP A 39 -6.34 10.39 -3.83
CA ASP A 39 -6.24 9.42 -2.74
C ASP A 39 -7.60 8.98 -2.20
N ALA A 40 -8.62 9.84 -2.24
CA ALA A 40 -10.00 9.50 -1.93
C ALA A 40 -10.70 8.97 -3.21
N PRO A 41 -11.70 8.13 -3.15
CA PRO A 41 -12.24 7.44 -1.98
C PRO A 41 -11.44 6.20 -1.57
N TYR A 42 -10.39 5.80 -2.33
CA TYR A 42 -9.73 4.52 -2.09
C TYR A 42 -8.98 4.48 -0.75
N ILE A 43 -8.45 5.59 -0.28
CA ILE A 43 -7.85 5.65 1.06
C ILE A 43 -8.92 5.46 2.12
N GLU A 44 -10.09 6.06 1.98
CA GLU A 44 -11.22 5.86 2.90
C GLU A 44 -11.68 4.40 2.95
N ILE A 45 -11.74 3.74 1.79
CA ILE A 45 -12.11 2.31 1.72
C ILE A 45 -11.06 1.45 2.39
N TYR A 46 -9.77 1.69 2.12
CA TYR A 46 -8.66 0.99 2.75
C TYR A 46 -8.66 1.18 4.28
N PHE A 47 -8.85 2.40 4.75
CA PHE A 47 -8.93 2.70 6.18
C PHE A 47 -10.13 2.02 6.85
N LYS A 48 -11.30 2.02 6.19
CA LYS A 48 -12.48 1.30 6.66
C LYS A 48 -12.22 -0.21 6.73
N SER A 49 -11.54 -0.79 5.75
CA SER A 49 -11.16 -2.21 5.78
C SER A 49 -10.27 -2.54 6.99
N LEU A 50 -9.27 -1.69 7.29
CA LEU A 50 -8.42 -1.86 8.47
C LEU A 50 -9.22 -1.73 9.78
N ILE A 51 -10.10 -0.73 9.88
CA ILE A 51 -10.90 -0.48 11.08
C ILE A 51 -11.93 -1.60 11.30
N ASN A 52 -12.65 -2.02 10.25
CA ASN A 52 -13.70 -3.05 10.34
C ASN A 52 -13.15 -4.43 10.73
N ASN A 53 -11.89 -4.71 10.42
CA ASN A 53 -11.21 -5.95 10.77
C ASN A 53 -10.39 -5.83 12.07
N SER A 54 -10.38 -4.65 12.73
CA SER A 54 -9.59 -4.43 13.93
C SER A 54 -10.23 -5.07 15.16
N LYS A 55 -9.38 -5.68 15.98
CA LYS A 55 -9.66 -6.07 17.37
C LYS A 55 -8.36 -5.89 18.15
N LYS A 56 -8.46 -5.54 19.44
CA LYS A 56 -7.29 -5.20 20.26
C LYS A 56 -6.27 -6.33 20.39
N GLU A 57 -6.74 -7.57 20.41
CA GLU A 57 -5.91 -8.78 20.55
C GLU A 57 -5.22 -9.23 19.26
N LEU A 58 -5.58 -8.65 18.11
CA LEU A 58 -5.01 -9.06 16.82
C LEU A 58 -3.62 -8.48 16.59
N LYS A 59 -2.75 -9.32 16.05
CA LYS A 59 -1.42 -9.00 15.55
C LYS A 59 -1.47 -8.51 14.11
N ILE A 60 -0.98 -7.29 13.85
CA ILE A 60 -0.90 -6.75 12.50
C ILE A 60 0.54 -6.50 12.05
N LEU A 61 0.84 -6.89 10.81
CA LEU A 61 2.06 -6.54 10.09
C LEU A 61 1.73 -5.55 8.96
N GLU A 62 2.33 -4.38 8.95
CA GLU A 62 2.32 -3.50 7.77
C GLU A 62 3.63 -3.65 7.01
N ILE A 63 3.58 -4.22 5.80
CA ILE A 63 4.73 -4.34 4.89
C ILE A 63 4.80 -3.13 3.96
N CYS A 64 6.03 -2.74 3.57
CA CYS A 64 6.29 -1.54 2.77
C CYS A 64 5.63 -0.30 3.38
N CYS A 65 5.74 -0.17 4.71
CA CYS A 65 5.06 0.88 5.48
C CYS A 65 5.57 2.29 5.15
N GLY A 66 6.72 2.42 4.47
CA GLY A 66 7.33 3.69 4.12
C GLY A 66 7.54 4.56 5.35
N GLN A 67 7.06 5.80 5.31
CA GLN A 67 7.16 6.75 6.42
C GLN A 67 5.88 6.77 7.29
N GLY A 68 4.98 5.78 7.13
CA GLY A 68 3.74 5.67 7.89
C GLY A 68 2.59 6.54 7.35
N GLU A 69 2.62 6.93 6.09
CA GLU A 69 1.62 7.83 5.49
C GLU A 69 0.18 7.25 5.53
N CYS A 70 0.07 5.91 5.56
CA CYS A 70 -1.21 5.19 5.62
C CYS A 70 -1.43 4.44 6.94
N SER A 71 -0.53 4.60 7.92
CA SER A 71 -0.49 3.79 9.15
C SER A 71 -1.40 4.29 10.28
N SER A 72 -2.03 5.48 10.15
CA SER A 72 -2.84 6.04 11.25
C SER A 72 -3.97 5.11 11.71
N PRO A 73 -4.75 4.42 10.85
CA PRO A 73 -5.79 3.50 11.34
C PRO A 73 -5.22 2.29 12.09
N ILE A 74 -4.02 1.83 11.70
CA ILE A 74 -3.33 0.75 12.38
C ILE A 74 -2.94 1.19 13.79
N LEU A 75 -2.30 2.35 13.90
CA LEU A 75 -1.88 2.92 15.17
C LEU A 75 -3.05 3.23 16.11
N GLU A 76 -4.19 3.64 15.58
CA GLU A 76 -5.36 3.98 16.37
C GLU A 76 -6.13 2.76 16.88
N ASN A 77 -6.16 1.64 16.10
CA ASN A 77 -7.08 0.53 16.33
C ASN A 77 -6.44 -0.80 16.76
N TYR A 78 -5.11 -0.95 16.66
CA TYR A 78 -4.41 -2.19 17.04
C TYR A 78 -3.46 -1.96 18.21
N GLN A 79 -3.12 -3.02 18.94
CA GLN A 79 -2.20 -2.97 20.08
C GLN A 79 -0.87 -3.67 19.81
N ASP A 80 -0.86 -4.74 19.02
CA ASP A 80 0.34 -5.49 18.64
C ASP A 80 0.64 -5.22 17.14
N ILE A 81 1.63 -4.37 16.88
CA ILE A 81 1.89 -3.80 15.56
C ILE A 81 3.34 -4.06 15.16
N THR A 82 3.54 -4.59 13.98
CA THR A 82 4.87 -4.69 13.35
C THR A 82 4.90 -3.86 12.07
N PHE A 83 5.84 -2.93 11.99
CA PHE A 83 6.14 -2.17 10.78
C PHE A 83 7.36 -2.76 10.08
N ALA A 84 7.23 -3.07 8.80
CA ALA A 84 8.30 -3.64 7.99
C ALA A 84 8.52 -2.83 6.71
N ASP A 85 9.77 -2.45 6.47
CA ASP A 85 10.20 -1.75 5.25
C ASP A 85 11.66 -2.09 4.93
N ILE A 86 12.04 -1.95 3.67
CA ILE A 86 13.44 -2.16 3.25
C ILE A 86 14.34 -0.97 3.63
N SER A 87 13.76 0.19 3.89
CA SER A 87 14.45 1.43 4.21
C SER A 87 14.44 1.67 5.73
N LYS A 88 15.58 1.48 6.37
CA LYS A 88 15.78 1.83 7.78
C LYS A 88 15.42 3.29 8.08
N ASN A 89 15.81 4.20 7.20
CA ASN A 89 15.51 5.63 7.36
C ASN A 89 13.99 5.90 7.40
N SER A 90 13.19 5.15 6.63
CA SER A 90 11.72 5.23 6.68
C SER A 90 11.19 4.75 8.02
N LEU A 91 11.68 3.64 8.53
CA LEU A 91 11.30 3.10 9.85
C LEU A 91 11.67 4.04 11.00
N ASP A 92 12.85 4.67 10.95
CA ASP A 92 13.27 5.67 11.94
C ASP A 92 12.32 6.87 11.99
N ILE A 93 11.75 7.28 10.85
CA ILE A 93 10.76 8.34 10.78
C ILE A 93 9.45 7.91 11.45
N ILE A 94 8.94 6.71 11.17
CA ILE A 94 7.75 6.19 11.84
C ILE A 94 7.99 6.13 13.35
N LYS A 95 9.10 5.54 13.79
CA LYS A 95 9.45 5.42 15.20
C LYS A 95 9.45 6.77 15.91
N LYS A 96 10.02 7.81 15.28
CA LYS A 96 10.04 9.17 15.83
C LYS A 96 8.65 9.80 15.89
N ASN A 97 7.87 9.66 14.81
CA ASN A 97 6.58 10.36 14.69
C ASN A 97 5.48 9.75 15.54
N TYR A 98 5.61 8.48 15.89
CA TYR A 98 4.60 7.73 16.65
C TYR A 98 5.09 7.34 18.05
N SER A 99 6.10 8.02 18.57
CA SER A 99 6.60 7.85 19.95
C SER A 99 5.53 8.06 21.04
N SER A 100 4.45 8.79 20.74
CA SER A 100 3.30 8.99 21.64
C SER A 100 2.44 7.73 21.84
N PHE A 101 2.60 6.68 21.03
CA PHE A 101 1.87 5.41 21.17
C PHE A 101 2.65 4.37 22.01
N LEU A 102 3.45 4.80 22.98
CA LEU A 102 4.31 3.95 23.81
C LEU A 102 3.59 2.89 24.65
N THR A 103 2.28 2.98 24.81
CA THR A 103 1.47 1.97 25.52
C THR A 103 1.18 0.73 24.70
N LYS A 104 1.58 0.72 23.41
CA LYS A 104 1.34 -0.36 22.46
C LYS A 104 2.60 -1.19 22.24
N SER A 105 2.41 -2.47 21.91
CA SER A 105 3.49 -3.33 21.46
C SER A 105 3.80 -3.01 20.00
N ILE A 106 4.79 -2.14 19.76
CA ILE A 106 5.18 -1.73 18.40
C ILE A 106 6.60 -2.22 18.11
N SER A 107 6.77 -3.00 17.05
CA SER A 107 8.05 -3.46 16.55
C SER A 107 8.35 -2.92 15.14
N PHE A 108 9.64 -2.80 14.83
CA PHE A 108 10.13 -2.30 13.54
C PHE A 108 11.12 -3.29 12.96
N LYS A 109 10.91 -3.69 11.71
CA LYS A 109 11.75 -4.68 11.05
C LYS A 109 12.22 -4.20 9.68
N GLU A 110 13.52 -3.97 9.55
CA GLU A 110 14.14 -3.75 8.25
C GLU A 110 14.23 -5.08 7.52
N CYS A 111 13.48 -5.23 6.42
CA CYS A 111 13.49 -6.47 5.65
C CYS A 111 12.94 -6.27 4.23
N ASN A 112 13.26 -7.24 3.36
CA ASN A 112 12.68 -7.40 2.06
C ASN A 112 11.36 -8.19 2.16
N MET A 113 10.27 -7.67 1.58
CA MET A 113 8.98 -8.35 1.58
C MET A 113 8.94 -9.66 0.78
N GLU A 114 9.96 -9.93 -0.04
CA GLU A 114 10.12 -11.20 -0.75
C GLU A 114 10.60 -12.34 0.18
N ILE A 115 11.16 -12.00 1.35
CA ILE A 115 11.65 -12.93 2.38
C ILE A 115 11.42 -12.29 3.73
N LEU A 116 10.25 -12.53 4.30
CA LEU A 116 9.87 -11.97 5.59
C LEU A 116 10.51 -12.75 6.75
N PRO A 117 11.25 -12.09 7.65
CA PRO A 117 11.96 -12.77 8.74
C PRO A 117 11.03 -13.06 9.94
N PHE A 118 9.90 -13.67 9.66
CA PHE A 118 8.90 -14.09 10.64
C PHE A 118 8.57 -15.56 10.44
N ASP A 119 8.16 -16.23 11.50
CA ASP A 119 7.67 -17.61 11.44
C ASP A 119 6.35 -17.70 10.65
N ASN A 120 5.95 -18.94 10.36
CA ASN A 120 4.66 -19.20 9.73
C ASN A 120 3.52 -18.84 10.69
N GLU A 121 2.43 -18.31 10.15
CA GLU A 121 1.17 -18.11 10.88
C GLU A 121 1.28 -17.24 12.15
N VAL A 122 2.04 -16.15 12.06
CA VAL A 122 2.26 -15.21 13.18
C VAL A 122 1.20 -14.11 13.23
N PHE A 123 0.76 -13.62 12.07
CA PHE A 123 -0.07 -12.42 11.99
C PHE A 123 -1.54 -12.74 11.68
N ASP A 124 -2.43 -12.04 12.36
CA ASP A 124 -3.86 -12.09 12.06
C ASP A 124 -4.19 -11.23 10.84
N ILE A 125 -3.45 -10.13 10.67
CA ILE A 125 -3.61 -9.21 9.54
C ILE A 125 -2.25 -8.85 8.96
N VAL A 126 -2.16 -8.85 7.63
CA VAL A 126 -1.07 -8.20 6.88
C VAL A 126 -1.65 -7.05 6.08
N ALA A 127 -1.06 -5.87 6.19
CA ALA A 127 -1.47 -4.67 5.47
C ALA A 127 -0.38 -4.19 4.51
N CYS A 128 -0.77 -3.65 3.35
CA CYS A 128 0.15 -3.07 2.37
C CYS A 128 -0.49 -1.90 1.62
N ALA A 129 0.18 -0.75 1.62
CA ALA A 129 -0.30 0.43 0.91
C ALA A 129 0.68 0.87 -0.19
N GLY A 130 0.46 0.41 -1.43
CA GLY A 130 1.23 0.83 -2.61
C GLY A 130 2.61 0.19 -2.74
N GLY A 131 2.81 -1.02 -2.19
CA GLY A 131 4.10 -1.70 -2.13
C GLY A 131 4.29 -2.85 -3.12
N LEU A 132 3.23 -3.44 -3.67
CA LEU A 132 3.31 -4.72 -4.41
C LEU A 132 4.22 -4.68 -5.64
N SER A 133 4.33 -3.54 -6.32
CA SER A 133 5.19 -3.41 -7.50
C SER A 133 6.69 -3.43 -7.21
N TYR A 134 7.11 -3.35 -5.94
CA TYR A 134 8.53 -3.30 -5.57
C TYR A 134 9.16 -4.67 -5.37
N GLY A 135 8.37 -5.72 -5.17
CA GLY A 135 8.84 -7.10 -5.04
C GLY A 135 8.45 -8.01 -6.19
N ASN A 136 9.01 -9.22 -6.21
CA ASN A 136 8.56 -10.28 -7.09
C ASN A 136 7.17 -10.75 -6.63
N ASN A 137 6.16 -10.54 -7.47
CA ASN A 137 4.76 -10.77 -7.12
C ASN A 137 4.48 -12.18 -6.56
N LYS A 138 5.13 -13.22 -7.12
CA LYS A 138 4.95 -14.60 -6.67
C LYS A 138 5.58 -14.85 -5.30
N LEU A 139 6.79 -14.33 -5.07
CA LEU A 139 7.47 -14.47 -3.78
C LEU A 139 6.70 -13.71 -2.70
N VAL A 140 6.30 -12.47 -2.98
CA VAL A 140 5.54 -11.62 -2.05
C VAL A 140 4.20 -12.27 -1.68
N LEU A 141 3.46 -12.79 -2.67
CA LEU A 141 2.20 -13.51 -2.43
C LEU A 141 2.40 -14.72 -1.48
N ASN A 142 3.45 -15.52 -1.71
CA ASN A 142 3.75 -16.68 -0.89
C ASN A 142 4.15 -16.29 0.53
N GLU A 143 4.97 -15.25 0.70
CA GLU A 143 5.40 -14.79 2.03
C GLU A 143 4.23 -14.20 2.83
N ILE A 144 3.38 -13.38 2.21
CA ILE A 144 2.17 -12.85 2.86
C ILE A 144 1.28 -14.01 3.32
N HIS A 145 1.04 -15.00 2.45
CA HIS A 145 0.22 -16.16 2.79
C HIS A 145 0.87 -17.01 3.90
N ARG A 146 2.20 -17.16 3.89
CA ARG A 146 2.94 -17.96 4.88
C ARG A 146 2.87 -17.35 6.29
N VAL A 147 3.07 -16.04 6.41
CA VAL A 147 3.11 -15.38 7.72
C VAL A 147 1.72 -15.11 8.30
N LEU A 148 0.66 -15.17 7.48
CA LEU A 148 -0.72 -15.07 7.94
C LEU A 148 -1.19 -16.36 8.61
N LYS A 149 -1.83 -16.22 9.76
CA LYS A 149 -2.57 -17.31 10.42
C LYS A 149 -3.70 -17.82 9.55
N GLN A 150 -4.20 -19.01 9.87
CA GLN A 150 -5.46 -19.52 9.32
C GLN A 150 -6.58 -18.52 9.65
N ASN A 151 -7.45 -18.24 8.69
CA ASN A 151 -8.46 -17.18 8.75
C ASN A 151 -7.91 -15.75 8.83
N GLY A 152 -6.59 -15.54 8.77
CA GLY A 152 -5.96 -14.23 8.69
C GLY A 152 -6.30 -13.51 7.38
N ILE A 153 -6.17 -12.18 7.38
CA ILE A 153 -6.61 -11.34 6.27
C ILE A 153 -5.47 -10.49 5.76
N PHE A 154 -5.25 -10.52 4.44
CA PHE A 154 -4.40 -9.55 3.76
C PHE A 154 -5.25 -8.38 3.27
N ILE A 155 -4.93 -7.15 3.70
CA ILE A 155 -5.60 -5.90 3.32
C ILE A 155 -4.63 -5.05 2.53
N CYS A 156 -4.95 -4.78 1.26
CA CYS A 156 -4.05 -4.06 0.36
C CYS A 156 -4.78 -2.96 -0.40
N ILE A 157 -4.08 -1.82 -0.58
CA ILE A 157 -4.43 -0.82 -1.58
C ILE A 157 -3.25 -0.63 -2.52
N ASP A 158 -3.46 -0.77 -3.83
CA ASP A 158 -2.41 -0.48 -4.81
C ASP A 158 -2.97 0.02 -6.15
N SER A 159 -2.08 0.36 -7.05
CA SER A 159 -2.41 0.83 -8.40
C SER A 159 -2.70 -0.34 -9.33
N LEU A 160 -3.82 -0.29 -10.05
CA LEU A 160 -4.16 -1.27 -11.09
C LEU A 160 -3.51 -0.90 -12.42
N ASN A 161 -2.89 -1.87 -13.09
CA ASN A 161 -2.16 -1.66 -14.34
C ASN A 161 -2.93 -2.20 -15.56
N GLU A 162 -4.20 -1.79 -15.69
CA GLU A 162 -5.06 -2.21 -16.80
C GLU A 162 -5.33 -1.07 -17.80
N ASN A 163 -5.66 0.11 -17.29
CA ASN A 163 -6.04 1.28 -18.10
C ASN A 163 -4.86 1.80 -18.94
N PRO A 164 -5.00 1.92 -20.28
CA PRO A 164 -3.95 2.39 -21.17
C PRO A 164 -3.40 3.79 -20.82
N ILE A 165 -4.26 4.70 -20.38
CA ILE A 165 -3.85 6.06 -19.98
C ILE A 165 -2.92 6.02 -18.77
N TYR A 166 -3.26 5.19 -17.77
CA TYR A 166 -2.39 5.02 -16.60
C TYR A 166 -1.10 4.27 -16.93
N LYS A 167 -1.16 3.29 -17.85
CA LYS A 167 0.05 2.61 -18.38
C LYS A 167 0.99 3.61 -19.04
N LEU A 168 0.46 4.47 -19.91
CA LEU A 168 1.25 5.51 -20.59
C LEU A 168 1.88 6.47 -19.56
N ASN A 169 1.10 6.97 -18.60
CA ASN A 169 1.63 7.86 -17.56
C ASN A 169 2.76 7.21 -16.75
N ARG A 170 2.63 5.93 -16.40
CA ARG A 170 3.67 5.17 -15.68
C ARG A 170 4.92 4.97 -16.53
N TYR A 171 4.76 4.71 -17.83
CA TYR A 171 5.84 4.63 -18.77
C TYR A 171 6.61 5.96 -18.90
N LEU A 172 5.90 7.08 -18.97
CA LEU A 172 6.51 8.42 -18.93
C LEU A 172 7.29 8.67 -17.63
N HIS A 173 6.79 8.21 -16.49
CA HIS A 173 7.52 8.27 -15.22
C HIS A 173 8.79 7.40 -15.25
N TYR A 174 8.75 6.23 -15.89
CA TYR A 174 9.94 5.40 -16.10
C TYR A 174 10.99 6.12 -16.96
N LEU A 175 10.59 6.70 -18.09
CA LEU A 175 11.51 7.47 -18.96
C LEU A 175 12.15 8.66 -18.24
N ARG A 176 11.46 9.26 -17.28
CA ARG A 176 11.99 10.35 -16.42
C ARG A 176 12.86 9.86 -15.26
N GLY A 177 13.19 8.58 -15.18
CA GLY A 177 13.99 7.99 -14.09
C GLY A 177 13.28 7.87 -12.74
N ASN A 178 11.98 8.14 -12.69
CA ASN A 178 11.19 8.08 -11.44
C ASN A 178 10.76 6.64 -11.05
N ARG A 179 11.01 5.65 -11.89
CA ARG A 179 10.71 4.23 -11.67
C ARG A 179 11.76 3.35 -12.32
N THR A 180 12.00 2.17 -11.75
CA THR A 180 12.82 1.14 -12.39
C THR A 180 11.99 0.35 -13.40
N LYS A 181 12.66 -0.36 -14.31
CA LYS A 181 12.01 -1.24 -15.29
C LYS A 181 11.29 -2.41 -14.61
N SER A 182 11.88 -2.95 -13.54
CA SER A 182 11.26 -4.04 -12.77
C SER A 182 9.98 -3.59 -12.08
N THR A 183 9.98 -2.42 -11.41
CA THR A 183 8.77 -1.84 -10.81
C THR A 183 7.66 -1.67 -11.85
N LEU A 184 7.99 -1.20 -13.07
CA LEU A 184 7.00 -1.04 -14.12
C LEU A 184 6.40 -2.40 -14.56
N LYS A 185 7.24 -3.44 -14.67
CA LYS A 185 6.80 -4.80 -15.06
C LYS A 185 5.99 -5.51 -13.97
N ARG A 186 6.25 -5.19 -12.71
CA ARG A 186 5.62 -5.84 -11.54
C ARG A 186 4.37 -5.10 -11.04
N MET A 187 3.93 -4.05 -11.76
CA MET A 187 2.70 -3.34 -11.42
C MET A 187 1.51 -4.30 -11.37
N PRO A 188 0.70 -4.29 -10.30
CA PRO A 188 -0.46 -5.15 -10.17
C PRO A 188 -1.42 -5.04 -11.35
N ASP A 189 -1.80 -6.18 -11.89
CA ASP A 189 -2.77 -6.36 -12.96
C ASP A 189 -3.85 -7.37 -12.54
N ARG A 190 -4.82 -7.65 -13.41
CA ARG A 190 -5.86 -8.65 -13.16
C ARG A 190 -5.31 -10.03 -12.88
N LYS A 191 -4.24 -10.43 -13.56
CA LYS A 191 -3.64 -11.75 -13.38
C LYS A 191 -3.12 -11.91 -11.96
N LEU A 192 -2.43 -10.89 -11.44
CA LEU A 192 -1.97 -10.89 -10.06
C LEU A 192 -3.14 -10.96 -9.07
N LEU A 193 -4.22 -10.21 -9.30
CA LEU A 193 -5.41 -10.28 -8.44
C LEU A 193 -6.03 -11.69 -8.43
N GLN A 194 -6.12 -12.35 -9.58
CA GLN A 194 -6.57 -13.75 -9.69
C GLN A 194 -5.63 -14.73 -8.98
N ASP A 195 -4.30 -14.46 -8.96
CA ASP A 195 -3.36 -15.28 -8.20
C ASP A 195 -3.62 -15.17 -6.69
N TYR A 196 -3.97 -13.97 -6.19
CA TYR A 196 -4.41 -13.79 -4.80
C TYR A 196 -5.74 -14.50 -4.53
N GLU A 197 -6.74 -14.37 -5.41
CA GLU A 197 -8.03 -15.07 -5.28
C GLU A 197 -7.86 -16.58 -5.18
N ARG A 198 -7.03 -17.17 -6.05
CA ARG A 198 -6.74 -18.62 -6.04
C ARG A 198 -5.99 -19.07 -4.78
N LYS A 199 -5.05 -18.25 -4.29
CA LYS A 199 -4.21 -18.62 -3.16
C LYS A 199 -4.92 -18.47 -1.81
N PHE A 200 -5.80 -17.47 -1.68
CA PHE A 200 -6.45 -17.12 -0.41
C PHE A 200 -7.85 -17.72 -0.24
N GLY A 201 -8.55 -17.98 -1.34
CA GLY A 201 -9.91 -18.51 -1.37
C GLY A 201 -10.98 -17.42 -1.30
N ILE A 202 -11.13 -16.68 -0.19
CA ILE A 202 -12.12 -15.60 -0.09
C ILE A 202 -11.46 -14.28 -0.32
N THR A 203 -11.82 -13.61 -1.42
CA THR A 203 -11.24 -12.32 -1.78
C THR A 203 -12.31 -11.32 -2.21
N LYS A 204 -12.29 -10.14 -1.59
CA LYS A 204 -13.14 -9.01 -1.93
C LYS A 204 -12.28 -7.90 -2.53
N ILE A 205 -12.62 -7.44 -3.73
CA ILE A 205 -11.87 -6.40 -4.43
C ILE A 205 -12.80 -5.24 -4.75
N ASN A 206 -12.45 -4.04 -4.25
CA ASN A 206 -13.06 -2.77 -4.60
C ASN A 206 -12.17 -2.04 -5.60
N TYR A 207 -12.76 -1.50 -6.65
CA TYR A 207 -12.07 -0.76 -7.70
C TYR A 207 -12.44 0.71 -7.64
N SER A 208 -11.47 1.61 -7.84
CA SER A 208 -11.70 3.05 -7.71
C SER A 208 -10.81 3.88 -8.63
N GLY A 209 -11.24 5.13 -8.84
CA GLY A 209 -10.47 6.12 -9.58
C GLY A 209 -10.53 5.97 -11.09
N THR A 210 -11.63 5.48 -11.64
CA THR A 210 -11.80 5.18 -13.06
C THR A 210 -11.47 6.36 -13.98
N LEU A 211 -11.97 7.56 -13.68
CA LEU A 211 -11.72 8.78 -14.45
C LEU A 211 -10.95 9.85 -13.65
N ILE A 212 -10.11 9.43 -12.73
CA ILE A 212 -9.39 10.36 -11.82
C ILE A 212 -8.54 11.39 -12.59
N TRP A 213 -8.01 11.04 -13.73
CA TRP A 213 -7.17 11.90 -14.56
C TRP A 213 -7.95 13.09 -15.16
N ILE A 214 -9.29 12.98 -15.31
CA ILE A 214 -10.19 14.09 -15.67
C ILE A 214 -10.70 14.77 -14.40
N LEU A 215 -11.19 13.98 -13.45
CA LEU A 215 -11.87 14.50 -12.27
C LEU A 215 -10.92 15.26 -11.33
N TYR A 216 -9.64 14.91 -11.30
CA TYR A 216 -8.67 15.61 -10.45
C TYR A 216 -8.46 17.08 -10.88
N PRO A 217 -8.16 17.42 -12.13
CA PRO A 217 -8.12 18.82 -12.54
C PRO A 217 -9.50 19.49 -12.45
N LEU A 218 -10.58 18.80 -12.77
CA LEU A 218 -11.93 19.32 -12.68
C LEU A 218 -12.33 19.66 -11.24
N SER A 219 -11.82 18.94 -10.24
CA SER A 219 -12.11 19.19 -8.82
C SER A 219 -11.69 20.58 -8.35
N LYS A 220 -10.73 21.21 -9.02
CA LYS A 220 -10.31 22.58 -8.76
C LYS A 220 -11.36 23.62 -9.16
N ILE A 221 -12.26 23.24 -10.08
CA ILE A 221 -13.31 24.11 -10.63
C ILE A 221 -14.64 23.84 -9.91
N ILE A 222 -15.07 22.57 -9.87
CA ILE A 222 -16.39 22.19 -9.32
C ILE A 222 -16.37 21.84 -7.82
N GLY A 223 -15.18 21.80 -7.24
CA GLY A 223 -14.95 21.44 -5.83
C GLY A 223 -14.87 19.94 -5.57
N TYR A 224 -14.26 19.59 -4.44
CA TYR A 224 -13.99 18.20 -4.06
C TYR A 224 -15.25 17.35 -3.91
N LYS A 225 -16.29 17.86 -3.20
CA LYS A 225 -17.52 17.09 -2.93
C LYS A 225 -18.23 16.62 -4.20
N LYS A 226 -18.41 17.53 -5.16
CA LYS A 226 -19.04 17.21 -6.45
C LYS A 226 -18.20 16.23 -7.26
N SER A 227 -16.89 16.44 -7.30
CA SER A 227 -15.96 15.54 -8.00
C SER A 227 -15.95 14.15 -7.39
N LYS A 228 -16.06 14.03 -6.06
CA LYS A 228 -16.16 12.73 -5.37
C LYS A 228 -17.45 12.00 -5.76
N ILE A 229 -18.59 12.66 -5.76
CA ILE A 229 -19.87 12.07 -6.19
C ILE A 229 -19.77 11.53 -7.61
N LEU A 230 -19.18 12.30 -8.53
CA LEU A 230 -18.94 11.86 -9.92
C LEU A 230 -17.97 10.67 -9.97
N SER A 231 -16.90 10.68 -9.18
CA SER A 231 -15.96 9.56 -9.09
C SER A 231 -16.66 8.29 -8.64
N ASP A 232 -17.44 8.35 -7.55
CA ASP A 232 -18.20 7.24 -7.02
C ASP A 232 -19.22 6.70 -8.03
N PHE A 233 -19.86 7.57 -8.79
CA PHE A 233 -20.79 7.19 -9.87
C PHE A 233 -20.07 6.42 -10.98
N PHE A 234 -18.93 6.95 -11.47
CA PHE A 234 -18.16 6.31 -12.54
C PHE A 234 -17.53 5.00 -12.08
N ASP A 235 -17.04 4.91 -10.85
CA ASP A 235 -16.46 3.69 -10.30
C ASP A 235 -17.48 2.54 -10.19
N LYS A 236 -18.78 2.88 -10.03
CA LYS A 236 -19.88 1.90 -10.03
C LYS A 236 -20.28 1.44 -11.43
N ASN A 237 -20.32 2.37 -12.39
CA ASN A 237 -20.97 2.16 -13.68
C ASN A 237 -20.00 1.84 -14.83
N LEU A 238 -18.72 2.14 -14.70
CA LEU A 238 -17.73 1.89 -15.74
C LEU A 238 -16.98 0.58 -15.54
N PRO A 239 -16.40 -0.01 -16.61
CA PRO A 239 -15.65 -1.25 -16.54
C PRO A 239 -14.47 -1.18 -15.58
N LYS A 240 -14.25 -2.23 -14.78
CA LYS A 240 -13.22 -2.29 -13.73
C LYS A 240 -11.79 -2.14 -14.25
N TRP A 241 -11.51 -2.53 -15.51
CA TRP A 241 -10.19 -2.33 -16.12
C TRP A 241 -9.82 -0.84 -16.30
N MET A 242 -10.81 0.06 -16.28
CA MET A 242 -10.57 1.51 -16.34
C MET A 242 -10.11 2.08 -15.01
N SER A 243 -10.20 1.35 -13.91
CA SER A 243 -9.89 1.84 -12.58
C SER A 243 -8.39 2.11 -12.40
N PHE A 244 -8.08 3.11 -11.59
CA PHE A 244 -6.71 3.50 -11.24
C PHE A 244 -6.16 2.69 -10.06
N LYS A 245 -7.02 2.38 -9.10
CA LYS A 245 -6.68 1.71 -7.86
C LYS A 245 -7.58 0.51 -7.63
N PHE A 246 -7.08 -0.44 -6.84
CA PHE A 246 -7.90 -1.46 -6.21
C PHE A 246 -7.62 -1.49 -4.71
N ILE A 247 -8.61 -1.91 -3.95
CA ILE A 247 -8.50 -2.25 -2.53
C ILE A 247 -8.96 -3.70 -2.40
N MET A 248 -8.09 -4.54 -1.85
CA MET A 248 -8.30 -5.97 -1.72
C MET A 248 -8.29 -6.40 -0.26
N GLU A 249 -9.27 -7.21 0.12
CA GLU A 249 -9.32 -7.99 1.35
C GLU A 249 -9.27 -9.46 0.95
N ALA A 250 -8.16 -10.14 1.20
CA ALA A 250 -7.97 -11.56 0.86
C ALA A 250 -7.83 -12.37 2.16
N LYS A 251 -8.80 -13.23 2.44
CA LYS A 251 -8.82 -14.07 3.65
C LYS A 251 -8.24 -15.45 3.36
N LYS A 252 -7.23 -15.86 4.14
CA LYS A 252 -6.67 -17.20 4.09
C LYS A 252 -7.68 -18.18 4.65
N ILE A 253 -8.19 -19.09 3.80
CA ILE A 253 -9.06 -20.17 4.25
C ILE A 253 -8.24 -21.42 4.62
N ILE A 254 -8.80 -22.24 5.49
CA ILE A 254 -8.23 -23.56 5.84
C ILE A 254 -8.41 -24.45 4.62
N GLU A 255 -7.31 -25.01 4.10
CA GLU A 255 -7.34 -26.09 3.11
C GLU A 255 -7.66 -27.42 3.78
#